data_cbc2b47dc2f11ca6cb6831a7f0e603fc
#
_entry.id   cbc2b47dc2f11ca6cb6831a7f0e603fc
#
_cell.length_a   1.000
_cell.length_b   1.000
_cell.length_c   1.000
_cell.angle_alpha   90.00
_cell.angle_beta   90.00
_cell.angle_gamma   90.00
#
_symmetry.space_group_name_H-M   'P 1'
#
loop_
_entity.id
_entity.type
_entity.pdbx_description
1 polymer ?
#
loop_
_entity_poly.entity_id
_entity_poly.type
_entity_poly.pdbx_seq_one_letter_code
_entity_poly.pdbx_strand_id
1 'polypeptide(L)'
;MVTSKLHLKAGMRIAVVNAPRGFSLGKLPAGVTQAKALKSELDLVFLFATTQKELNTHWPKALGAMKQDGALWVSYPKKSSGIQTDLGMGEWDAPKGSGWNPVAMIGVDDTWSSVRFRHSPGLEEARHKRQNGNITDADGTVVVDRANRVVTPPNDLHKLLAKNAKARAAFEPLSFSHKREYVTWIVEAKKLETRAARLTKTVEMLSKGKKNPSEK
;
A
#
# COMPACT_ATOMS: atom_id res chain seq x y z
N MET A 1 -22.22 -3.60 -10.43
CA MET A 1 -22.82 -2.94 -9.24
C MET A 1 -21.78 -2.87 -8.14
N VAL A 2 -21.78 -1.81 -7.32
CA VAL A 2 -20.79 -1.64 -6.23
C VAL A 2 -20.92 -2.71 -5.14
N THR A 3 -22.13 -3.19 -4.86
CA THR A 3 -22.41 -4.21 -3.83
C THR A 3 -21.58 -5.48 -3.97
N SER A 4 -21.31 -5.95 -5.18
CA SER A 4 -20.47 -7.14 -5.40
C SER A 4 -19.01 -6.93 -4.96
N LYS A 5 -18.54 -5.68 -4.89
CA LYS A 5 -17.17 -5.32 -4.51
C LYS A 5 -17.02 -5.05 -3.01
N LEU A 6 -18.14 -4.90 -2.28
CA LEU A 6 -18.11 -4.54 -0.84
C LEU A 6 -17.95 -5.76 0.08
N HIS A 7 -17.91 -6.98 -0.45
CA HIS A 7 -17.81 -8.22 0.32
C HIS A 7 -18.91 -8.38 1.37
N LEU A 8 -20.16 -8.01 1.01
CA LEU A 8 -21.31 -8.13 1.90
C LEU A 8 -21.69 -9.61 2.12
N LYS A 9 -21.98 -9.96 3.36
CA LYS A 9 -22.40 -11.31 3.78
C LYS A 9 -23.77 -11.23 4.44
N ALA A 10 -24.53 -12.33 4.38
CA ALA A 10 -25.80 -12.45 5.08
C ALA A 10 -25.63 -12.12 6.58
N GLY A 11 -26.62 -11.45 7.16
CA GLY A 11 -26.61 -11.00 8.55
C GLY A 11 -25.88 -9.68 8.81
N MET A 12 -25.15 -9.13 7.83
CA MET A 12 -24.48 -7.84 8.01
C MET A 12 -25.46 -6.67 8.12
N ARG A 13 -25.14 -5.77 9.05
CA ARG A 13 -25.79 -4.46 9.20
C ARG A 13 -24.85 -3.40 8.64
N ILE A 14 -25.33 -2.63 7.67
CA ILE A 14 -24.51 -1.62 6.99
C ILE A 14 -25.18 -0.24 7.09
N ALA A 15 -24.40 0.82 6.96
CA ALA A 15 -24.91 2.17 6.80
C ALA A 15 -24.22 2.90 5.65
N VAL A 16 -24.95 3.80 4.99
CA VAL A 16 -24.40 4.74 4.01
C VAL A 16 -24.49 6.13 4.60
N VAL A 17 -23.39 6.86 4.55
CA VAL A 17 -23.23 8.17 5.21
C VAL A 17 -22.82 9.20 4.17
N ASN A 18 -23.45 10.38 4.23
CA ASN A 18 -23.13 11.52 3.39
C ASN A 18 -23.14 11.18 1.87
N ALA A 19 -24.06 10.31 1.46
CA ALA A 19 -24.15 9.90 0.06
C ALA A 19 -24.58 11.07 -0.84
N PRO A 20 -24.05 11.18 -2.06
CA PRO A 20 -24.53 12.15 -3.03
C PRO A 20 -25.99 11.87 -3.40
N ARG A 21 -26.70 12.93 -3.80
CA ARG A 21 -28.12 12.83 -4.17
C ARG A 21 -28.29 11.78 -5.28
N GLY A 22 -29.25 10.88 -5.08
CA GLY A 22 -29.54 9.80 -6.04
C GLY A 22 -28.65 8.57 -5.92
N PHE A 23 -27.67 8.55 -5.03
CA PHE A 23 -26.86 7.35 -4.82
C PHE A 23 -27.67 6.23 -4.18
N SER A 24 -27.50 5.03 -4.69
CA SER A 24 -28.06 3.81 -4.12
C SER A 24 -27.03 2.68 -4.25
N LEU A 25 -26.94 1.83 -3.23
CA LEU A 25 -26.18 0.59 -3.33
C LEU A 25 -26.82 -0.41 -4.29
N GLY A 26 -28.10 -0.19 -4.66
CA GLY A 26 -28.90 -1.13 -5.43
C GLY A 26 -29.39 -2.30 -4.58
N LYS A 27 -29.67 -3.45 -5.20
CA LYS A 27 -30.16 -4.64 -4.49
C LYS A 27 -29.09 -5.19 -3.57
N LEU A 28 -29.38 -5.23 -2.27
CA LEU A 28 -28.53 -5.86 -1.27
C LEU A 28 -28.66 -7.38 -1.32
N PRO A 29 -27.59 -8.12 -0.97
CA PRO A 29 -27.68 -9.56 -0.79
C PRO A 29 -28.70 -9.94 0.30
N ALA A 30 -29.26 -11.14 0.20
CA ALA A 30 -30.22 -11.65 1.18
C ALA A 30 -29.61 -11.61 2.60
N GLY A 31 -30.42 -11.16 3.58
CA GLY A 31 -30.01 -11.04 4.98
C GLY A 31 -29.14 -9.82 5.31
N VAL A 32 -28.73 -8.99 4.35
CA VAL A 32 -28.08 -7.71 4.62
C VAL A 32 -29.10 -6.65 4.91
N THR A 33 -28.92 -5.89 6.00
CA THR A 33 -29.83 -4.78 6.38
C THR A 33 -29.11 -3.46 6.35
N GLN A 34 -29.76 -2.43 5.78
CA GLN A 34 -29.24 -1.08 5.76
C GLN A 34 -29.88 -0.26 6.89
N ALA A 35 -29.05 0.24 7.80
CA ALA A 35 -29.48 1.13 8.87
C ALA A 35 -29.74 2.54 8.32
N LYS A 36 -30.80 3.19 8.82
CA LYS A 36 -31.15 4.59 8.45
C LYS A 36 -30.26 5.64 9.12
N ALA A 37 -29.54 5.26 10.17
CA ALA A 37 -28.65 6.14 10.93
C ALA A 37 -27.44 5.37 11.44
N LEU A 38 -26.38 6.10 11.78
CA LEU A 38 -25.22 5.55 12.48
C LEU A 38 -25.62 5.15 13.90
N LYS A 39 -25.92 3.85 14.07
CA LYS A 39 -26.14 3.22 15.37
C LYS A 39 -25.00 2.24 15.61
N SER A 40 -24.79 1.83 16.87
CA SER A 40 -23.78 0.83 17.24
C SER A 40 -23.94 -0.50 16.49
N GLU A 41 -22.87 -1.28 16.47
CA GLU A 41 -22.84 -2.63 15.91
C GLU A 41 -23.01 -2.74 14.36
N LEU A 42 -22.45 -1.79 13.63
CA LEU A 42 -22.40 -1.87 12.18
C LEU A 42 -21.20 -2.70 11.71
N ASP A 43 -21.44 -3.62 10.77
CA ASP A 43 -20.40 -4.43 10.14
C ASP A 43 -19.70 -3.67 9.01
N LEU A 44 -20.40 -2.71 8.40
CA LEU A 44 -19.85 -1.88 7.33
C LEU A 44 -20.48 -0.49 7.33
N VAL A 45 -19.62 0.52 7.21
CA VAL A 45 -20.04 1.89 6.88
C VAL A 45 -19.48 2.27 5.52
N PHE A 46 -20.35 2.81 4.66
CA PHE A 46 -20.00 3.35 3.35
C PHE A 46 -20.15 4.86 3.40
N LEU A 47 -19.03 5.55 3.57
CA LEU A 47 -18.95 7.00 3.80
C LEU A 47 -18.52 7.73 2.53
N PHE A 48 -19.21 8.80 2.17
CA PHE A 48 -18.81 9.71 1.11
C PHE A 48 -18.21 10.98 1.71
N ALA A 49 -17.12 11.46 1.11
CA ALA A 49 -16.54 12.75 1.43
C ALA A 49 -15.89 13.36 0.17
N THR A 50 -16.06 14.66 0.00
CA THR A 50 -15.41 15.42 -1.07
C THR A 50 -14.19 16.19 -0.56
N THR A 51 -14.12 16.43 0.75
CA THR A 51 -13.02 17.18 1.37
C THR A 51 -12.50 16.50 2.64
N GLN A 52 -11.25 16.80 2.99
CA GLN A 52 -10.65 16.41 4.29
C GLN A 52 -11.53 16.86 5.46
N LYS A 53 -12.10 18.07 5.38
CA LYS A 53 -12.99 18.61 6.42
C LYS A 53 -14.23 17.73 6.62
N GLU A 54 -14.90 17.34 5.54
CA GLU A 54 -16.04 16.41 5.60
C GLU A 54 -15.62 15.05 6.17
N LEU A 55 -14.51 14.52 5.68
CA LEU A 55 -13.97 13.26 6.17
C LEU A 55 -13.69 13.32 7.67
N ASN A 56 -12.98 14.35 8.14
CA ASN A 56 -12.66 14.54 9.56
C ASN A 56 -13.93 14.68 10.43
N THR A 57 -15.01 15.24 9.89
CA THR A 57 -16.30 15.37 10.59
C THR A 57 -17.03 14.04 10.73
N HIS A 58 -17.02 13.21 9.70
CA HIS A 58 -17.79 11.97 9.66
C HIS A 58 -17.01 10.74 10.19
N TRP A 59 -15.69 10.76 10.10
CA TRP A 59 -14.81 9.67 10.46
C TRP A 59 -15.03 9.17 11.90
N PRO A 60 -14.95 10.01 12.96
CA PRO A 60 -15.13 9.54 14.33
C PRO A 60 -16.54 9.00 14.58
N LYS A 61 -17.55 9.58 13.94
CA LYS A 61 -18.94 9.11 14.06
C LYS A 61 -19.11 7.73 13.41
N ALA A 62 -18.49 7.52 12.25
CA ALA A 62 -18.49 6.23 11.58
C ALA A 62 -17.80 5.15 12.42
N LEU A 63 -16.63 5.45 12.96
CA LEU A 63 -15.90 4.51 13.83
C LEU A 63 -16.68 4.17 15.10
N GLY A 64 -17.29 5.15 15.77
CA GLY A 64 -18.08 4.93 16.97
C GLY A 64 -19.34 4.09 16.78
N ALA A 65 -19.80 3.97 15.51
CA ALA A 65 -20.97 3.14 15.16
C ALA A 65 -20.58 1.74 14.67
N MET A 66 -19.31 1.45 14.46
CA MET A 66 -18.85 0.21 13.84
C MET A 66 -18.37 -0.80 14.88
N LYS A 67 -18.49 -2.08 14.54
CA LYS A 67 -17.74 -3.14 15.19
C LYS A 67 -16.24 -2.99 14.94
N GLN A 68 -15.42 -3.44 15.87
CA GLN A 68 -13.96 -3.36 15.75
C GLN A 68 -13.41 -4.15 14.54
N ASP A 69 -14.04 -5.26 14.20
CA ASP A 69 -13.73 -6.07 13.02
C ASP A 69 -14.49 -5.63 11.76
N GLY A 70 -15.26 -4.56 11.83
CA GLY A 70 -16.02 -3.97 10.74
C GLY A 70 -15.14 -3.41 9.60
N ALA A 71 -15.77 -2.94 8.55
CA ALA A 71 -15.11 -2.32 7.41
C ALA A 71 -15.66 -0.92 7.12
N LEU A 72 -14.78 0.08 7.15
CA LEU A 72 -15.12 1.43 6.71
C LEU A 72 -14.67 1.61 5.26
N TRP A 73 -15.61 1.91 4.38
CA TRP A 73 -15.35 2.31 3.02
C TRP A 73 -15.52 3.83 2.90
N VAL A 74 -14.46 4.52 2.49
CA VAL A 74 -14.50 5.97 2.26
C VAL A 74 -14.45 6.22 0.77
N SER A 75 -15.52 6.80 0.24
CA SER A 75 -15.67 7.17 -1.16
C SER A 75 -15.32 8.63 -1.37
N TYR A 76 -14.50 8.91 -2.37
CA TYR A 76 -14.04 10.23 -2.74
C TYR A 76 -14.09 10.42 -4.26
N PRO A 77 -14.19 11.67 -4.75
CA PRO A 77 -14.29 11.93 -6.18
C PRO A 77 -13.01 11.53 -6.92
N LYS A 78 -13.17 10.93 -8.10
CA LYS A 78 -12.06 10.72 -9.03
C LYS A 78 -11.59 12.05 -9.61
N LYS A 79 -10.31 12.15 -9.96
CA LYS A 79 -9.78 13.33 -10.66
C LYS A 79 -10.52 13.61 -11.98
N SER A 80 -10.97 12.57 -12.67
CA SER A 80 -11.74 12.66 -13.92
C SER A 80 -13.18 13.09 -13.75
N SER A 81 -13.70 13.16 -12.51
CA SER A 81 -15.11 13.51 -12.26
C SER A 81 -15.44 15.00 -12.40
N GLY A 82 -14.41 15.86 -12.42
CA GLY A 82 -14.58 17.32 -12.38
C GLY A 82 -15.01 17.90 -11.03
N ILE A 83 -15.27 17.06 -10.02
CA ILE A 83 -15.60 17.51 -8.66
C ILE A 83 -14.30 17.94 -7.97
N GLN A 84 -14.29 19.16 -7.44
CA GLN A 84 -13.18 19.67 -6.63
C GLN A 84 -13.04 18.86 -5.35
N THR A 85 -11.84 18.34 -5.10
CA THR A 85 -11.52 17.52 -3.92
C THR A 85 -10.07 17.70 -3.50
N ASP A 86 -9.84 17.73 -2.20
CA ASP A 86 -8.53 17.62 -1.57
C ASP A 86 -8.24 16.18 -1.10
N LEU A 87 -9.17 15.26 -1.36
CA LEU A 87 -9.01 13.82 -1.14
C LEU A 87 -8.50 13.17 -2.43
N GLY A 88 -7.30 12.64 -2.39
CA GLY A 88 -6.69 11.94 -3.53
C GLY A 88 -6.02 10.66 -3.07
N MET A 89 -5.08 10.16 -3.87
CA MET A 89 -4.19 9.04 -3.52
C MET A 89 -3.12 9.45 -2.48
N GLY A 90 -3.27 10.60 -1.86
CA GLY A 90 -2.35 11.15 -0.87
C GLY A 90 -2.69 10.78 0.56
N GLU A 91 -2.09 11.51 1.48
CA GLU A 91 -2.32 11.34 2.90
C GLU A 91 -3.65 11.95 3.33
N TRP A 92 -4.47 11.18 4.02
CA TRP A 92 -5.69 11.63 4.66
C TRP A 92 -5.45 11.81 6.17
N ASP A 93 -5.99 12.89 6.75
CA ASP A 93 -5.72 13.20 8.15
C ASP A 93 -6.55 12.33 9.10
N ALA A 94 -7.81 12.06 8.79
CA ALA A 94 -8.71 11.30 9.65
C ALA A 94 -8.22 9.89 10.03
N PRO A 95 -7.58 9.10 9.14
CA PRO A 95 -7.04 7.80 9.52
C PRO A 95 -5.78 7.84 10.39
N LYS A 96 -5.02 8.95 10.36
CA LYS A 96 -3.73 9.05 11.07
C LYS A 96 -3.91 8.79 12.57
N GLY A 97 -3.14 7.86 13.11
CA GLY A 97 -3.18 7.52 14.53
C GLY A 97 -4.46 6.82 15.00
N SER A 98 -5.44 6.59 14.12
CA SER A 98 -6.72 5.95 14.49
C SER A 98 -6.63 4.41 14.64
N GLY A 99 -5.55 3.81 14.20
CA GLY A 99 -5.41 2.34 14.08
C GLY A 99 -6.19 1.73 12.90
N TRP A 100 -6.89 2.56 12.11
CA TRP A 100 -7.59 2.12 10.90
C TRP A 100 -6.74 2.35 9.66
N ASN A 101 -6.42 1.27 8.97
CA ASN A 101 -5.48 1.28 7.85
C ASN A 101 -6.16 0.94 6.53
N PRO A 102 -5.75 1.60 5.42
CA PRO A 102 -6.25 1.28 4.09
C PRO A 102 -5.78 -0.11 3.67
N VAL A 103 -6.72 -0.96 3.22
CA VAL A 103 -6.44 -2.36 2.85
C VAL A 103 -6.84 -2.71 1.42
N ALA A 104 -7.75 -1.95 0.80
CA ALA A 104 -8.18 -2.17 -0.57
C ALA A 104 -8.75 -0.89 -1.18
N MET A 105 -8.79 -0.81 -2.51
CA MET A 105 -9.42 0.27 -3.25
C MET A 105 -10.27 -0.29 -4.39
N ILE A 106 -11.43 0.34 -4.63
CA ILE A 106 -12.35 -0.01 -5.72
C ILE A 106 -12.82 1.24 -6.47
N GLY A 107 -13.15 1.09 -7.75
CA GLY A 107 -14.00 2.06 -8.44
C GLY A 107 -15.46 1.78 -8.10
N VAL A 108 -16.17 2.78 -7.61
CA VAL A 108 -17.61 2.73 -7.31
C VAL A 108 -18.40 2.88 -8.60
N ASP A 109 -18.19 3.98 -9.30
CA ASP A 109 -18.76 4.35 -10.59
C ASP A 109 -17.78 5.28 -11.36
N ASP A 110 -18.25 6.01 -12.35
CA ASP A 110 -17.41 6.93 -13.13
C ASP A 110 -16.94 8.15 -12.33
N THR A 111 -17.69 8.52 -11.27
CA THR A 111 -17.42 9.70 -10.42
C THR A 111 -16.59 9.35 -9.19
N TRP A 112 -16.84 8.19 -8.56
CA TRP A 112 -16.33 7.87 -7.23
C TRP A 112 -15.36 6.70 -7.22
N SER A 113 -14.30 6.85 -6.44
CA SER A 113 -13.44 5.77 -5.95
C SER A 113 -13.65 5.58 -4.46
N SER A 114 -13.42 4.37 -3.95
CA SER A 114 -13.57 4.08 -2.52
C SER A 114 -12.39 3.29 -1.98
N VAL A 115 -11.91 3.67 -0.80
CA VAL A 115 -10.85 2.99 -0.05
C VAL A 115 -11.46 2.28 1.14
N ARG A 116 -11.11 1.01 1.31
CA ARG A 116 -11.52 0.21 2.46
C ARG A 116 -10.51 0.34 3.57
N PHE A 117 -10.99 0.68 4.75
CA PHE A 117 -10.22 0.70 5.99
C PHE A 117 -10.63 -0.45 6.92
N ARG A 118 -9.66 -0.98 7.65
CA ARG A 118 -9.85 -1.98 8.70
C ARG A 118 -9.07 -1.57 9.93
N HIS A 119 -9.63 -1.87 11.10
CA HIS A 119 -8.90 -1.69 12.34
C HIS A 119 -7.77 -2.72 12.42
N SER A 120 -6.55 -2.27 12.44
CA SER A 120 -5.33 -3.07 12.51
C SER A 120 -4.21 -2.25 13.13
N PRO A 121 -4.29 -2.02 14.46
CA PRO A 121 -3.27 -1.27 15.19
C PRO A 121 -1.90 -1.95 15.00
N GLY A 122 -0.86 -1.16 14.81
CA GLY A 122 0.49 -1.66 14.54
C GLY A 122 0.79 -1.96 13.06
N LEU A 123 -0.22 -2.01 12.17
CA LEU A 123 0.04 -2.21 10.74
C LEU A 123 0.79 -1.02 10.12
N GLU A 124 0.50 0.19 10.57
CA GLU A 124 1.18 1.41 10.13
C GLU A 124 2.66 1.38 10.53
N GLU A 125 2.96 1.05 11.79
CA GLU A 125 4.33 0.87 12.27
C GLU A 125 5.07 -0.25 11.53
N ALA A 126 4.38 -1.38 11.32
CA ALA A 126 4.96 -2.50 10.58
C ALA A 126 5.25 -2.12 9.11
N ARG A 127 4.36 -1.35 8.47
CA ARG A 127 4.58 -0.81 7.11
C ARG A 127 5.74 0.18 7.10
N HIS A 128 5.77 1.11 8.06
CA HIS A 128 6.85 2.09 8.19
C HIS A 128 8.20 1.40 8.42
N LYS A 129 8.24 0.41 9.32
CA LYS A 129 9.44 -0.40 9.55
C LYS A 129 9.88 -1.17 8.30
N ARG A 130 8.92 -1.73 7.53
CA ARG A 130 9.20 -2.43 6.28
C ARG A 130 9.68 -1.49 5.17
N GLN A 131 9.11 -0.28 5.08
CA GLN A 131 9.48 0.72 4.08
C GLN A 131 10.81 1.40 4.39
N ASN A 132 11.05 1.71 5.66
CA ASN A 132 12.22 2.47 6.12
C ASN A 132 13.27 1.60 6.82
N GLY A 133 12.97 0.33 7.09
CA GLY A 133 13.92 -0.59 7.69
C GLY A 133 15.10 -0.89 6.77
N ASN A 134 16.28 -0.97 7.37
CA ASN A 134 17.49 -1.36 6.67
C ASN A 134 17.39 -2.80 6.16
N ILE A 135 18.07 -3.09 5.05
CA ILE A 135 18.24 -4.47 4.58
C ILE A 135 19.60 -4.94 5.03
N THR A 136 19.61 -6.09 5.70
CA THR A 136 20.83 -6.75 6.16
C THR A 136 21.11 -8.01 5.34
N ASP A 137 22.38 -8.31 5.13
CA ASP A 137 22.82 -9.59 4.58
C ASP A 137 22.76 -10.69 5.65
N ALA A 138 22.99 -11.92 5.26
CA ALA A 138 22.95 -13.09 6.14
C ALA A 138 23.98 -13.04 7.31
N ASP A 139 25.05 -12.29 7.15
CA ASP A 139 26.07 -12.04 8.17
C ASP A 139 25.73 -10.88 9.14
N GLY A 140 24.55 -10.26 8.99
CA GLY A 140 24.12 -9.13 9.80
C GLY A 140 24.59 -7.75 9.29
N THR A 141 25.38 -7.71 8.22
CA THR A 141 25.86 -6.44 7.64
C THR A 141 24.70 -5.67 7.01
N VAL A 142 24.57 -4.38 7.33
CA VAL A 142 23.60 -3.49 6.67
C VAL A 142 24.08 -3.22 5.25
N VAL A 143 23.35 -3.73 4.27
CA VAL A 143 23.65 -3.57 2.84
C VAL A 143 22.80 -2.49 2.18
N VAL A 144 21.65 -2.15 2.76
CA VAL A 144 20.83 -1.00 2.34
C VAL A 144 20.42 -0.22 3.57
N ASP A 145 20.94 0.98 3.70
CA ASP A 145 20.48 1.96 4.67
C ASP A 145 19.48 2.90 3.99
N ARG A 146 18.21 2.71 4.28
CA ARG A 146 17.12 3.48 3.64
C ARG A 146 17.04 4.90 4.17
N ALA A 147 17.33 5.12 5.44
CA ALA A 147 17.28 6.42 6.07
C ALA A 147 18.32 7.37 5.47
N ASN A 148 19.56 6.88 5.33
CA ASN A 148 20.68 7.63 4.76
C ASN A 148 20.80 7.49 3.24
N ARG A 149 19.94 6.68 2.60
CA ARG A 149 19.97 6.38 1.16
C ARG A 149 21.31 5.83 0.68
N VAL A 150 21.94 4.96 1.50
CA VAL A 150 23.21 4.32 1.19
C VAL A 150 22.98 2.86 0.82
N VAL A 151 23.67 2.39 -0.21
CA VAL A 151 23.72 0.98 -0.61
C VAL A 151 25.16 0.53 -0.62
N THR A 152 25.47 -0.46 0.22
CA THR A 152 26.77 -1.11 0.29
C THR A 152 26.65 -2.49 -0.36
N PRO A 153 27.39 -2.81 -1.43
CA PRO A 153 27.36 -4.14 -2.00
C PRO A 153 27.72 -5.20 -0.98
N PRO A 154 27.01 -6.35 -0.91
CA PRO A 154 27.45 -7.49 -0.12
C PRO A 154 28.88 -7.93 -0.48
N ASN A 155 29.61 -8.52 0.45
CA ASN A 155 31.02 -8.87 0.28
C ASN A 155 31.30 -9.71 -0.98
N ASP A 156 30.43 -10.64 -1.32
CA ASP A 156 30.54 -11.48 -2.52
C ASP A 156 30.33 -10.66 -3.81
N LEU A 157 29.35 -9.77 -3.84
CA LEU A 157 29.16 -8.85 -4.97
C LEU A 157 30.32 -7.88 -5.09
N HIS A 158 30.80 -7.32 -3.99
CA HIS A 158 31.95 -6.42 -3.98
C HIS A 158 33.21 -7.07 -4.61
N LYS A 159 33.51 -8.33 -4.23
CA LYS A 159 34.61 -9.10 -4.81
C LYS A 159 34.45 -9.33 -6.32
N LEU A 160 33.23 -9.57 -6.79
CA LEU A 160 32.96 -9.76 -8.21
C LEU A 160 33.07 -8.45 -9.01
N LEU A 161 32.58 -7.34 -8.46
CA LEU A 161 32.73 -6.00 -9.06
C LEU A 161 34.22 -5.57 -9.12
N ALA A 162 35.01 -5.93 -8.09
CA ALA A 162 36.45 -5.66 -8.10
C ALA A 162 37.19 -6.41 -9.25
N LYS A 163 36.71 -7.60 -9.62
CA LYS A 163 37.26 -8.41 -10.72
C LYS A 163 36.71 -8.04 -12.09
N ASN A 164 35.64 -7.25 -12.17
CA ASN A 164 35.01 -6.87 -13.41
C ASN A 164 34.84 -5.35 -13.51
N ALA A 165 35.84 -4.71 -14.11
CA ALA A 165 35.90 -3.25 -14.24
C ALA A 165 34.68 -2.66 -14.97
N LYS A 166 34.14 -3.35 -15.98
CA LYS A 166 32.97 -2.90 -16.75
C LYS A 166 31.70 -2.92 -15.90
N ALA A 167 31.46 -4.01 -15.16
CA ALA A 167 30.31 -4.10 -14.24
C ALA A 167 30.42 -3.10 -13.11
N ARG A 168 31.63 -2.90 -12.55
CA ARG A 168 31.88 -1.89 -11.52
C ARG A 168 31.57 -0.49 -12.01
N ALA A 169 32.10 -0.09 -13.17
CA ALA A 169 31.86 1.23 -13.75
C ALA A 169 30.37 1.48 -14.07
N ALA A 170 29.61 0.41 -14.37
CA ALA A 170 28.18 0.51 -14.55
C ALA A 170 27.40 0.60 -13.24
N PHE A 171 27.86 -0.08 -12.16
CA PHE A 171 27.20 -0.08 -10.85
C PHE A 171 27.39 1.23 -10.08
N GLU A 172 28.60 1.80 -10.09
CA GLU A 172 28.95 2.99 -9.29
C GLU A 172 28.03 4.22 -9.54
N PRO A 173 27.67 4.57 -10.78
CA PRO A 173 26.80 5.73 -11.06
C PRO A 173 25.31 5.43 -10.90
N LEU A 174 24.90 4.19 -10.61
CA LEU A 174 23.47 3.87 -10.44
C LEU A 174 22.85 4.66 -9.31
N SER A 175 21.58 5.04 -9.49
CA SER A 175 20.79 5.66 -8.44
C SER A 175 20.62 4.72 -7.23
N PHE A 176 20.31 5.29 -6.07
CA PHE A 176 19.98 4.53 -4.86
C PHE A 176 18.95 3.42 -5.14
N SER A 177 17.90 3.73 -5.88
CA SER A 177 16.82 2.77 -6.19
C SER A 177 17.34 1.59 -7.00
N HIS A 178 18.11 1.83 -8.03
CA HIS A 178 18.68 0.78 -8.88
C HIS A 178 19.71 -0.08 -8.14
N LYS A 179 20.61 0.54 -7.36
CA LYS A 179 21.55 -0.22 -6.51
C LYS A 179 20.82 -1.09 -5.52
N ARG A 180 19.78 -0.53 -4.86
CA ARG A 180 18.96 -1.26 -3.89
C ARG A 180 18.29 -2.47 -4.53
N GLU A 181 17.74 -2.35 -5.74
CA GLU A 181 17.09 -3.47 -6.42
C GLU A 181 18.05 -4.62 -6.66
N TYR A 182 19.26 -4.37 -7.16
CA TYR A 182 20.28 -5.40 -7.32
C TYR A 182 20.66 -6.07 -6.01
N VAL A 183 20.97 -5.26 -4.98
CA VAL A 183 21.41 -5.77 -3.68
C VAL A 183 20.28 -6.55 -3.00
N THR A 184 19.06 -6.03 -3.00
CA THR A 184 17.89 -6.72 -2.43
C THR A 184 17.67 -8.07 -3.12
N TRP A 185 17.70 -8.10 -4.44
CA TRP A 185 17.53 -9.32 -5.21
C TRP A 185 18.58 -10.40 -4.85
N ILE A 186 19.83 -10.01 -4.62
CA ILE A 186 20.89 -10.94 -4.20
C ILE A 186 20.64 -11.47 -2.79
N VAL A 187 20.39 -10.59 -1.80
CA VAL A 187 20.26 -11.01 -0.39
C VAL A 187 18.96 -11.74 -0.08
N GLU A 188 17.93 -11.59 -0.88
CA GLU A 188 16.69 -12.38 -0.78
C GLU A 188 16.85 -13.85 -1.20
N ALA A 189 17.98 -14.22 -1.79
CA ALA A 189 18.25 -15.60 -2.16
C ALA A 189 18.51 -16.46 -0.91
N LYS A 190 17.55 -17.33 -0.58
CA LYS A 190 17.63 -18.22 0.58
C LYS A 190 18.61 -19.40 0.39
N LYS A 191 18.82 -19.82 -0.86
CA LYS A 191 19.73 -20.93 -1.21
C LYS A 191 21.04 -20.37 -1.77
N LEU A 192 22.17 -20.94 -1.38
CA LEU A 192 23.51 -20.55 -1.85
C LEU A 192 23.64 -20.60 -3.37
N GLU A 193 23.09 -21.65 -4.00
CA GLU A 193 23.08 -21.80 -5.46
C GLU A 193 22.32 -20.68 -6.15
N THR A 194 21.16 -20.31 -5.61
CA THR A 194 20.36 -19.18 -6.13
C THR A 194 21.10 -17.86 -5.98
N ARG A 195 21.80 -17.67 -4.85
CA ARG A 195 22.60 -16.47 -4.60
C ARG A 195 23.76 -16.39 -5.59
N ALA A 196 24.49 -17.49 -5.79
CA ALA A 196 25.58 -17.55 -6.78
C ALA A 196 25.10 -17.24 -8.21
N ALA A 197 23.98 -17.82 -8.61
CA ALA A 197 23.39 -17.55 -9.92
C ALA A 197 22.98 -16.07 -10.08
N ARG A 198 22.38 -15.47 -9.04
CA ARG A 198 22.02 -14.05 -9.05
C ARG A 198 23.22 -13.11 -9.10
N LEU A 199 24.28 -13.44 -8.39
CA LEU A 199 25.55 -12.70 -8.43
C LEU A 199 26.16 -12.70 -9.83
N THR A 200 26.29 -13.87 -10.48
CA THR A 200 26.79 -14.01 -11.84
C THR A 200 25.95 -13.20 -12.82
N LYS A 201 24.62 -13.35 -12.72
CA LYS A 201 23.67 -12.61 -13.57
C LYS A 201 23.74 -11.09 -13.34
N THR A 202 23.96 -10.64 -12.12
CA THR A 202 24.14 -9.21 -11.80
C THR A 202 25.34 -8.63 -12.55
N VAL A 203 26.48 -9.32 -12.49
CA VAL A 203 27.70 -8.86 -13.21
C VAL A 203 27.48 -8.83 -14.73
N GLU A 204 26.80 -9.84 -15.27
CA GLU A 204 26.47 -9.90 -16.69
C GLU A 204 25.56 -8.72 -17.11
N MET A 205 24.48 -8.48 -16.34
CA MET A 205 23.51 -7.42 -16.61
C MET A 205 24.14 -6.03 -16.51
N LEU A 206 24.94 -5.78 -15.48
CA LEU A 206 25.68 -4.53 -15.32
C LEU A 206 26.68 -4.33 -16.48
N SER A 207 27.38 -5.39 -16.91
CA SER A 207 28.29 -5.32 -18.07
C SER A 207 27.58 -5.02 -19.40
N LYS A 208 26.25 -5.30 -19.48
CA LYS A 208 25.38 -4.91 -20.60
C LYS A 208 24.73 -3.55 -20.41
N GLY A 209 25.04 -2.82 -19.32
CA GLY A 209 24.50 -1.48 -19.04
C GLY A 209 23.08 -1.47 -18.48
N LYS A 210 22.54 -2.62 -18.05
CA LYS A 210 21.20 -2.70 -17.46
C LYS A 210 21.18 -2.06 -16.09
N LYS A 211 20.11 -1.29 -15.79
CA LYS A 211 19.99 -0.49 -14.58
C LYS A 211 19.37 -1.23 -13.39
N ASN A 212 18.62 -2.31 -13.65
CA ASN A 212 17.99 -3.12 -12.60
C ASN A 212 17.80 -4.58 -13.03
N PRO A 213 17.56 -5.53 -12.08
CA PRO A 213 17.42 -6.95 -12.36
C PRO A 213 16.17 -7.32 -13.19
N SER A 214 15.18 -6.45 -13.26
CA SER A 214 13.90 -6.68 -13.97
C SER A 214 13.93 -6.15 -15.42
N GLU A 215 15.00 -5.48 -15.81
CA GLU A 215 15.14 -4.93 -17.16
C GLU A 215 15.33 -6.05 -18.18
N LYS A 216 14.41 -6.10 -19.17
CA LYS A 216 14.41 -7.12 -20.26
C LYS A 216 15.42 -6.82 -21.34
#